data_8a4c4b5bc13a7ea9cb8853e3b40d7807
#
_entry.id   8a4c4b5bc13a7ea9cb8853e3b40d7807
#
_cell.length_a   1.000
_cell.length_b   1.000
_cell.length_c   1.000
_cell.angle_alpha   90.00
_cell.angle_beta   90.00
_cell.angle_gamma   90.00
#
_symmetry.space_group_name_H-M   'P 1'
#
loop_
_entity.id
_entity.type
_entity.pdbx_description
1 polymer ?
#
loop_
_entity_poly.entity_id
_entity_poly.type
_entity_poly.pdbx_seq_one_letter_code
_entity_poly.pdbx_strand_id
1 'polypeptide(L)'
;MALGGAFVARIGAIARLGVLGTALGAAFLVLAGTHDAAAQLTTNVYKRVLLVRVGNETGTGFTLDLDGRQYLITAKHVVAALAEKGTLGIFKNGGWQQVAVTIFRCADPVDIAVLIPPAPLTESPPLEPTSKTLRYGEEMYFAGFPYGLRSSAPPLSGGYPVAFVKKATMSGEVNENGAAMFVLDGYNNPGFSGGPLVYRDTARPGFVYDVAGVVKGFRADLAPVYRREPVTPDQITADDIAKDRIVHTNSGRVLRLTDTGEVVKLNSDLLIAYNISYAIALIRKNPIGPEIADTAKP
;
A
#
# COMPACT_ATOMS: atom_id res chain seq x y z
N MET A 1 -10.04 -42.04 -81.16
CA MET A 1 -10.92 -41.04 -81.54
C MET A 1 -11.78 -40.69 -80.34
N ALA A 2 -11.79 -39.57 -79.89
CA ALA A 2 -12.50 -39.05 -78.71
C ALA A 2 -11.91 -39.41 -77.36
N LEU A 3 -11.07 -38.52 -76.84
CA LEU A 3 -10.78 -38.34 -75.45
C LEU A 3 -10.75 -36.81 -75.27
N GLY A 4 -11.76 -36.28 -74.64
CA GLY A 4 -11.86 -34.86 -74.33
C GLY A 4 -13.13 -34.60 -73.53
N GLY A 5 -12.98 -34.49 -72.26
CA GLY A 5 -14.15 -34.09 -71.43
C GLY A 5 -14.15 -34.59 -70.03
N ALA A 6 -13.20 -34.15 -69.21
CA ALA A 6 -13.33 -34.31 -67.76
C ALA A 6 -12.26 -33.47 -67.02
N PHE A 7 -12.25 -32.14 -67.20
CA PHE A 7 -11.27 -31.33 -66.45
C PHE A 7 -11.76 -29.93 -65.98
N VAL A 8 -13.07 -29.68 -66.01
CA VAL A 8 -13.59 -28.33 -65.66
C VAL A 8 -14.45 -28.30 -64.39
N ALA A 9 -14.70 -29.43 -63.72
CA ALA A 9 -15.65 -29.45 -62.57
C ALA A 9 -15.02 -29.44 -61.17
N ARG A 10 -13.72 -29.14 -60.99
CA ARG A 10 -13.04 -29.19 -59.70
C ARG A 10 -12.47 -27.86 -59.17
N ILE A 11 -12.64 -26.74 -59.83
CA ILE A 11 -12.10 -25.46 -59.43
C ILE A 11 -13.12 -24.61 -58.61
N GLY A 12 -14.41 -24.95 -58.65
CA GLY A 12 -15.47 -24.18 -57.99
C GLY A 12 -15.68 -24.44 -56.50
N ALA A 13 -15.09 -25.50 -55.92
CA ALA A 13 -15.34 -25.89 -54.54
C ALA A 13 -14.29 -25.37 -53.53
N ILE A 14 -13.12 -24.95 -54.00
CA ILE A 14 -12.02 -24.49 -53.10
C ILE A 14 -12.14 -23.01 -52.78
N ALA A 15 -12.82 -22.20 -53.60
CA ALA A 15 -12.97 -20.77 -53.36
C ALA A 15 -14.01 -20.41 -52.31
N ARG A 16 -14.89 -21.32 -51.89
CA ARG A 16 -15.91 -21.05 -50.85
C ARG A 16 -15.51 -21.43 -49.44
N LEU A 17 -14.47 -22.24 -49.23
CA LEU A 17 -13.95 -22.54 -47.90
C LEU A 17 -12.94 -21.47 -47.37
N GLY A 18 -12.33 -20.69 -48.27
CA GLY A 18 -11.33 -19.68 -47.89
C GLY A 18 -11.95 -18.43 -47.23
N VAL A 19 -13.18 -18.10 -47.58
CA VAL A 19 -13.84 -16.87 -47.07
C VAL A 19 -14.48 -17.06 -45.67
N LEU A 20 -14.89 -18.31 -45.34
CA LEU A 20 -15.39 -18.58 -43.96
C LEU A 20 -14.26 -18.72 -42.94
N GLY A 21 -13.07 -19.15 -43.34
CA GLY A 21 -11.92 -19.28 -42.44
C GLY A 21 -11.33 -17.94 -41.98
N THR A 22 -11.34 -16.93 -42.88
CA THR A 22 -10.85 -15.58 -42.57
C THR A 22 -11.81 -14.76 -41.70
N ALA A 23 -13.12 -14.98 -41.84
CA ALA A 23 -14.12 -14.30 -40.99
C ALA A 23 -14.13 -14.81 -39.52
N LEU A 24 -13.86 -16.10 -39.27
CA LEU A 24 -13.71 -16.64 -37.92
C LEU A 24 -12.37 -16.26 -37.27
N GLY A 25 -11.29 -16.12 -38.04
CA GLY A 25 -9.99 -15.68 -37.55
C GLY A 25 -9.99 -14.21 -37.11
N ALA A 26 -10.71 -13.34 -37.85
CA ALA A 26 -10.84 -11.93 -37.50
C ALA A 26 -11.76 -11.69 -36.29
N ALA A 27 -12.79 -12.53 -36.09
CA ALA A 27 -13.66 -12.46 -34.90
C ALA A 27 -12.94 -12.92 -33.61
N PHE A 28 -11.96 -13.83 -33.70
CA PHE A 28 -11.18 -14.29 -32.54
C PHE A 28 -10.07 -13.30 -32.14
N LEU A 29 -9.56 -12.46 -33.05
CA LEU A 29 -8.56 -11.44 -32.75
C LEU A 29 -9.14 -10.19 -32.05
N VAL A 30 -10.44 -9.93 -32.19
CA VAL A 30 -11.10 -8.78 -31.58
C VAL A 30 -11.52 -9.08 -30.12
N LEU A 31 -11.62 -10.35 -29.71
CA LEU A 31 -11.95 -10.75 -28.33
C LEU A 31 -10.71 -10.96 -27.42
N ALA A 32 -9.49 -10.89 -27.96
CA ALA A 32 -8.26 -11.06 -27.19
C ALA A 32 -7.62 -9.72 -26.74
N GLY A 33 -8.31 -8.60 -26.87
CA GLY A 33 -7.70 -7.27 -26.77
C GLY A 33 -8.18 -6.34 -25.67
N THR A 34 -8.86 -6.82 -24.65
CA THR A 34 -9.02 -6.01 -23.43
C THR A 34 -8.32 -6.72 -22.27
N HIS A 35 -6.99 -6.84 -22.36
CA HIS A 35 -6.26 -6.85 -21.11
C HIS A 35 -6.54 -5.51 -20.45
N ASP A 36 -7.32 -5.52 -19.39
CA ASP A 36 -7.38 -4.40 -18.47
C ASP A 36 -5.93 -3.98 -18.21
N ALA A 37 -5.58 -2.79 -18.68
CA ALA A 37 -4.28 -2.21 -18.35
C ALA A 37 -4.19 -2.29 -16.82
N ALA A 38 -3.19 -3.01 -16.31
CA ALA A 38 -3.01 -3.25 -14.89
C ALA A 38 -3.26 -1.94 -14.16
N ALA A 39 -4.18 -1.97 -13.20
CA ALA A 39 -4.63 -0.78 -12.50
C ALA A 39 -3.41 -0.07 -11.89
N GLN A 40 -2.96 0.99 -12.54
CA GLN A 40 -1.88 1.84 -12.02
C GLN A 40 -2.50 2.83 -11.06
N LEU A 41 -1.88 2.98 -9.90
CA LEU A 41 -2.28 4.02 -8.95
C LEU A 41 -2.23 5.38 -9.67
N THR A 42 -3.33 6.14 -9.60
CA THR A 42 -3.45 7.39 -10.34
C THR A 42 -2.60 8.51 -9.74
N THR A 43 -2.26 9.49 -10.56
CA THR A 43 -1.52 10.70 -10.13
C THR A 43 -2.23 11.45 -9.01
N ASN A 44 -3.56 11.31 -8.89
CA ASN A 44 -4.35 11.90 -7.80
C ASN A 44 -3.87 11.45 -6.44
N VAL A 45 -3.55 10.16 -6.27
CA VAL A 45 -3.01 9.64 -5.01
C VAL A 45 -1.57 10.11 -4.82
N TYR A 46 -0.71 9.96 -5.84
CA TYR A 46 0.70 10.32 -5.71
C TYR A 46 0.92 11.79 -5.33
N LYS A 47 0.14 12.72 -5.92
CA LYS A 47 0.25 14.16 -5.67
C LYS A 47 -0.06 14.54 -4.22
N ARG A 48 -0.68 13.65 -3.45
CA ARG A 48 -1.08 13.89 -2.07
C ARG A 48 -0.17 13.26 -1.03
N VAL A 49 0.78 12.38 -1.43
CA VAL A 49 1.65 11.64 -0.50
C VAL A 49 2.95 12.38 -0.27
N LEU A 50 3.27 12.64 1.00
CA LEU A 50 4.38 13.46 1.43
C LEU A 50 5.37 12.66 2.29
N LEU A 51 6.67 12.85 2.03
CA LEU A 51 7.73 12.39 2.93
C LEU A 51 7.84 13.39 4.07
N VAL A 52 7.60 12.93 5.29
CA VAL A 52 7.64 13.76 6.50
C VAL A 52 8.75 13.34 7.45
N ARG A 53 9.20 14.27 8.31
CA ARG A 53 10.26 14.02 9.28
C ARG A 53 10.01 14.77 10.59
N VAL A 54 10.26 14.09 11.71
CA VAL A 54 10.32 14.68 13.05
C VAL A 54 11.67 14.28 13.67
N GLY A 55 12.51 15.25 13.99
CA GLY A 55 13.90 14.98 14.38
C GLY A 55 14.63 14.22 13.27
N ASN A 56 15.13 13.03 13.58
CA ASN A 56 15.83 12.15 12.63
C ASN A 56 14.93 11.05 12.06
N GLU A 57 13.71 10.89 12.56
CA GLU A 57 12.80 9.85 12.12
C GLU A 57 11.95 10.32 10.95
N THR A 58 11.81 9.45 9.96
CA THR A 58 11.00 9.71 8.76
C THR A 58 9.76 8.82 8.74
N GLY A 59 8.72 9.36 8.14
CA GLY A 59 7.46 8.64 7.92
C GLY A 59 6.76 9.17 6.69
N THR A 60 5.52 8.77 6.53
CA THR A 60 4.66 9.22 5.44
C THR A 60 3.48 10.00 5.99
N GLY A 61 3.07 11.01 5.26
CA GLY A 61 1.78 11.67 5.43
C GLY A 61 1.10 11.83 4.09
N PHE A 62 -0.18 12.15 4.10
CA PHE A 62 -0.90 12.50 2.88
C PHE A 62 -1.91 13.59 3.14
N THR A 63 -2.18 14.42 2.12
CA THR A 63 -3.20 15.45 2.23
C THR A 63 -4.57 14.88 1.92
N LEU A 64 -5.56 15.35 2.66
CA LEU A 64 -6.97 15.03 2.52
C LEU A 64 -7.78 16.30 2.53
N ASP A 65 -8.68 16.42 1.54
CA ASP A 65 -9.63 17.52 1.50
C ASP A 65 -10.96 17.08 2.11
N LEU A 66 -11.48 17.90 2.99
CA LEU A 66 -12.80 17.69 3.58
C LEU A 66 -13.47 19.06 3.82
N ASP A 67 -14.69 19.18 3.39
CA ASP A 67 -15.53 20.38 3.59
C ASP A 67 -14.82 21.68 3.15
N GLY A 68 -14.15 21.65 1.97
CA GLY A 68 -13.46 22.81 1.37
C GLY A 68 -12.12 23.17 2.03
N ARG A 69 -11.57 22.31 2.87
CA ARG A 69 -10.33 22.53 3.61
C ARG A 69 -9.37 21.36 3.43
N GLN A 70 -8.07 21.65 3.46
CA GLN A 70 -7.04 20.64 3.34
C GLN A 70 -6.42 20.32 4.72
N TYR A 71 -6.18 19.03 4.94
CA TYR A 71 -5.58 18.49 6.16
C TYR A 71 -4.41 17.58 5.77
N LEU A 72 -3.40 17.51 6.62
CA LEU A 72 -2.33 16.52 6.49
C LEU A 72 -2.59 15.38 7.49
N ILE A 73 -2.71 14.16 6.99
CA ILE A 73 -2.97 12.96 7.77
C ILE A 73 -1.67 12.15 7.88
N THR A 74 -1.41 11.61 9.06
CA THR A 74 -0.29 10.68 9.30
C THR A 74 -0.61 9.74 10.47
N ALA A 75 0.27 8.79 10.76
CA ALA A 75 0.15 7.99 11.98
C ALA A 75 0.57 8.82 13.21
N LYS A 76 -0.12 8.62 14.33
CA LYS A 76 0.14 9.36 15.59
C LYS A 76 1.57 9.16 16.08
N HIS A 77 2.12 7.92 15.97
CA HIS A 77 3.48 7.64 16.39
C HIS A 77 4.54 8.39 15.55
N VAL A 78 4.28 8.70 14.28
CA VAL A 78 5.21 9.48 13.41
C VAL A 78 5.44 10.88 13.97
N VAL A 79 4.45 11.44 14.64
CA VAL A 79 4.50 12.79 15.24
C VAL A 79 4.46 12.77 16.76
N ALA A 80 4.80 11.64 17.38
CA ALA A 80 4.71 11.47 18.84
C ALA A 80 5.61 12.46 19.61
N ALA A 81 6.77 12.80 19.07
CA ALA A 81 7.71 13.73 19.71
C ALA A 81 7.30 15.21 19.59
N LEU A 82 6.27 15.55 18.81
CA LEU A 82 5.79 16.93 18.70
C LEU A 82 4.72 17.22 19.75
N ALA A 83 4.68 18.45 20.25
CA ALA A 83 3.57 18.97 21.05
C ALA A 83 2.34 19.25 20.15
N GLU A 84 1.23 19.76 20.70
CA GLU A 84 0.03 20.16 19.95
C GLU A 84 0.33 21.20 18.86
N LYS A 85 1.30 22.06 19.10
CA LYS A 85 1.88 22.97 18.09
C LYS A 85 3.34 22.61 17.93
N GLY A 86 3.74 22.33 16.71
CA GLY A 86 5.10 21.89 16.43
C GLY A 86 5.53 22.21 15.01
N THR A 87 6.72 21.78 14.67
CA THR A 87 7.30 21.96 13.34
C THR A 87 7.61 20.61 12.73
N LEU A 88 7.03 20.37 11.56
CA LEU A 88 7.21 19.13 10.78
C LEU A 88 8.13 19.40 9.60
N GLY A 89 9.13 18.57 9.40
CA GLY A 89 9.91 18.57 8.17
C GLY A 89 9.12 17.90 7.04
N ILE A 90 8.99 18.58 5.90
CA ILE A 90 8.41 18.01 4.67
C ILE A 90 9.48 18.09 3.59
N PHE A 91 9.73 16.98 2.88
CA PHE A 91 10.71 16.97 1.80
C PHE A 91 10.10 17.51 0.51
N LYS A 92 10.67 18.60 -0.01
CA LYS A 92 10.17 19.31 -1.20
C LYS A 92 11.32 19.99 -1.93
N ASN A 93 11.31 20.02 -3.26
CA ASN A 93 12.33 20.67 -4.09
C ASN A 93 13.77 20.27 -3.73
N GLY A 94 13.98 18.97 -3.47
CA GLY A 94 15.30 18.41 -3.16
C GLY A 94 15.79 18.63 -1.72
N GLY A 95 14.99 19.27 -0.85
CA GLY A 95 15.38 19.61 0.52
C GLY A 95 14.27 19.46 1.56
N TRP A 96 14.64 19.52 2.83
CA TRP A 96 13.70 19.53 3.94
C TRP A 96 13.21 20.95 4.21
N GLN A 97 11.90 21.16 4.14
CA GLN A 97 11.23 22.40 4.51
C GLN A 97 10.55 22.22 5.86
N GLN A 98 10.69 23.22 6.74
CA GLN A 98 10.05 23.21 8.05
C GLN A 98 8.67 23.86 7.95
N VAL A 99 7.62 23.14 8.32
CA VAL A 99 6.23 23.59 8.29
C VAL A 99 5.67 23.58 9.69
N ALA A 100 5.23 24.73 10.17
CA ALA A 100 4.51 24.84 11.45
C ALA A 100 3.15 24.17 11.32
N VAL A 101 2.79 23.34 12.30
CA VAL A 101 1.51 22.60 12.29
C VAL A 101 0.85 22.63 13.67
N THR A 102 -0.48 22.66 13.66
CA THR A 102 -1.28 22.29 14.85
C THR A 102 -1.70 20.83 14.70
N ILE A 103 -1.58 20.04 15.75
CA ILE A 103 -1.72 18.59 15.71
C ILE A 103 -2.87 18.14 16.59
N PHE A 104 -3.84 17.48 15.99
CA PHE A 104 -4.89 16.75 16.68
C PHE A 104 -4.60 15.25 16.59
N ARG A 105 -4.75 14.54 17.70
CA ARG A 105 -4.51 13.11 17.79
C ARG A 105 -5.79 12.38 18.12
N CYS A 106 -6.04 11.26 17.49
CA CYS A 106 -7.09 10.35 17.93
C CYS A 106 -6.78 9.81 19.33
N ALA A 107 -7.81 9.54 20.10
CA ALA A 107 -7.67 8.85 21.38
C ALA A 107 -7.10 7.44 21.18
N ASP A 108 -6.41 6.91 22.19
CA ASP A 108 -5.96 5.53 22.17
C ASP A 108 -7.15 4.57 22.05
N PRO A 109 -6.97 3.46 21.32
CA PRO A 109 -5.74 2.96 20.71
C PRO A 109 -5.53 3.41 19.25
N VAL A 110 -6.34 4.32 18.70
CA VAL A 110 -6.28 4.73 17.29
C VAL A 110 -5.00 5.52 17.00
N ASP A 111 -4.18 5.01 16.08
CA ASP A 111 -2.88 5.59 15.74
C ASP A 111 -2.97 6.53 14.52
N ILE A 112 -3.83 7.55 14.61
CA ILE A 112 -4.00 8.58 13.58
C ILE A 112 -3.80 9.97 14.21
N ALA A 113 -3.10 10.84 13.46
CA ALA A 113 -3.00 12.27 13.72
C ALA A 113 -3.44 13.07 12.49
N VAL A 114 -4.13 14.18 12.74
CA VAL A 114 -4.54 15.20 11.78
C VAL A 114 -3.73 16.45 12.06
N LEU A 115 -3.01 16.92 11.06
CA LEU A 115 -2.14 18.09 11.16
C LEU A 115 -2.72 19.23 10.32
N ILE A 116 -2.70 20.41 10.88
CA ILE A 116 -3.20 21.63 10.29
C ILE A 116 -2.00 22.50 9.89
N PRO A 117 -1.59 22.54 8.62
CA PRO A 117 -0.61 23.46 8.11
C PRO A 117 -1.22 24.88 7.93
N PRO A 118 -0.40 25.94 7.83
CA PRO A 118 -0.91 27.32 7.66
C PRO A 118 -1.52 27.59 6.28
N ALA A 119 -1.20 26.75 5.28
CA ALA A 119 -1.71 26.84 3.91
C ALA A 119 -1.81 25.43 3.30
N PRO A 120 -2.61 25.25 2.23
CA PRO A 120 -2.64 23.97 1.51
C PRO A 120 -1.24 23.56 1.04
N LEU A 121 -0.88 22.30 1.25
CA LEU A 121 0.44 21.75 0.93
C LEU A 121 0.52 21.25 -0.51
N THR A 122 -0.56 20.66 -1.00
CA THR A 122 -0.62 20.01 -2.31
C THR A 122 -1.78 20.55 -3.13
N GLU A 123 -1.74 20.28 -4.45
CA GLU A 123 -2.93 20.38 -5.28
C GLU A 123 -4.03 19.46 -4.71
N SER A 124 -5.28 19.75 -5.07
CA SER A 124 -6.48 19.08 -4.57
C SER A 124 -7.18 18.22 -5.63
N PRO A 125 -6.49 17.30 -6.34
CA PRO A 125 -7.17 16.38 -7.23
C PRO A 125 -8.15 15.52 -6.44
N PRO A 126 -9.33 15.15 -7.02
CA PRO A 126 -10.35 14.38 -6.31
C PRO A 126 -9.79 13.08 -5.72
N LEU A 127 -10.02 12.86 -4.42
CA LEU A 127 -9.65 11.66 -3.69
C LEU A 127 -10.59 11.53 -2.49
N GLU A 128 -11.59 10.66 -2.60
CA GLU A 128 -12.64 10.53 -1.58
C GLU A 128 -12.17 9.73 -0.37
N PRO A 129 -12.37 10.23 0.85
CA PRO A 129 -12.08 9.47 2.06
C PRO A 129 -13.27 8.57 2.45
N THR A 130 -13.27 7.36 1.93
CA THR A 130 -14.35 6.40 2.20
C THR A 130 -13.86 4.95 2.11
N SER A 131 -14.52 4.06 2.86
CA SER A 131 -14.36 2.61 2.77
C SER A 131 -15.69 1.90 2.51
N LYS A 132 -16.73 2.64 2.10
CA LYS A 132 -18.10 2.10 2.01
C LYS A 132 -18.27 0.99 1.00
N THR A 133 -17.50 1.01 -0.09
CA THR A 133 -17.57 0.01 -1.17
C THR A 133 -16.49 -1.05 -1.08
N LEU A 134 -15.59 -0.94 -0.09
CA LEU A 134 -14.50 -1.88 0.14
C LEU A 134 -15.03 -3.28 0.50
N ARG A 135 -14.45 -4.32 -0.10
CA ARG A 135 -14.83 -5.72 0.10
C ARG A 135 -13.65 -6.56 0.56
N TYR A 136 -13.90 -7.64 1.27
CA TYR A 136 -12.89 -8.64 1.59
C TYR A 136 -12.41 -9.34 0.31
N GLY A 137 -11.10 -9.58 0.22
CA GLY A 137 -10.44 -10.10 -0.97
C GLY A 137 -10.11 -9.05 -2.03
N GLU A 138 -10.48 -7.78 -1.81
CA GLU A 138 -10.21 -6.70 -2.76
C GLU A 138 -8.75 -6.31 -2.75
N GLU A 139 -8.25 -5.97 -3.94
CA GLU A 139 -6.90 -5.46 -4.13
C GLU A 139 -6.80 -4.02 -3.65
N MET A 140 -5.84 -3.76 -2.79
CA MET A 140 -5.56 -2.46 -2.23
C MET A 140 -4.11 -2.03 -2.50
N TYR A 141 -3.89 -0.73 -2.47
CA TYR A 141 -2.56 -0.15 -2.59
C TYR A 141 -2.28 0.75 -1.39
N PHE A 142 -1.02 0.81 -1.00
CA PHE A 142 -0.58 1.78 -0.01
C PHE A 142 0.70 2.46 -0.52
N ALA A 143 0.81 3.75 -0.24
CA ALA A 143 1.87 4.59 -0.75
C ALA A 143 2.67 5.22 0.38
N GLY A 144 3.99 5.36 0.20
CA GLY A 144 4.84 5.95 1.22
C GLY A 144 6.33 5.91 0.89
N PHE A 145 7.15 6.13 1.91
CA PHE A 145 8.59 6.30 1.79
C PHE A 145 9.34 5.32 2.70
N PRO A 146 9.51 4.05 2.27
CA PRO A 146 10.16 3.03 3.09
C PRO A 146 11.57 3.47 3.47
N TYR A 147 11.89 3.40 4.77
CA TYR A 147 13.19 3.81 5.33
C TYR A 147 13.60 5.25 4.96
N GLY A 148 12.66 6.13 4.63
CA GLY A 148 12.94 7.47 4.11
C GLY A 148 13.51 7.50 2.70
N LEU A 149 13.50 6.38 1.98
CA LEU A 149 13.96 6.30 0.59
C LEU A 149 13.08 7.16 -0.32
N ARG A 150 13.70 7.73 -1.33
CA ARG A 150 13.07 8.55 -2.35
C ARG A 150 13.30 7.91 -3.71
N SER A 151 12.26 7.92 -4.54
CA SER A 151 12.38 7.49 -5.92
C SER A 151 13.36 8.42 -6.67
N SER A 152 14.10 7.86 -7.63
CA SER A 152 14.91 8.62 -8.59
C SER A 152 14.06 9.23 -9.72
N ALA A 153 12.76 8.95 -9.77
CA ALA A 153 11.86 9.57 -10.71
C ALA A 153 11.83 11.10 -10.54
N PRO A 154 11.61 11.87 -11.62
CA PRO A 154 11.43 13.31 -11.50
C PRO A 154 10.36 13.66 -10.47
N PRO A 155 10.53 14.76 -9.70
CA PRO A 155 9.52 15.18 -8.74
C PRO A 155 8.18 15.43 -9.43
N LEU A 156 7.09 15.15 -8.71
CA LEU A 156 5.74 15.53 -9.15
C LEU A 156 5.59 17.06 -9.21
N SER A 157 4.55 17.53 -9.88
CA SER A 157 4.13 18.93 -9.79
C SER A 157 4.04 19.33 -8.30
N GLY A 158 4.62 20.50 -7.97
CA GLY A 158 4.76 20.94 -6.58
C GLY A 158 6.09 20.55 -5.91
N GLY A 159 6.99 19.81 -6.58
CA GLY A 159 8.34 19.52 -6.11
C GLY A 159 8.47 18.41 -5.07
N TYR A 160 7.42 17.60 -4.87
CA TYR A 160 7.43 16.46 -3.96
C TYR A 160 8.01 15.22 -4.62
N PRO A 161 8.76 14.38 -3.89
CA PRO A 161 9.24 13.10 -4.43
C PRO A 161 8.08 12.15 -4.68
N VAL A 162 8.25 11.27 -5.68
CA VAL A 162 7.28 10.20 -5.95
C VAL A 162 7.37 9.15 -4.85
N ALA A 163 6.25 8.84 -4.21
CA ALA A 163 6.15 7.78 -3.21
C ALA A 163 6.31 6.39 -3.83
N PHE A 164 6.85 5.46 -3.06
CA PHE A 164 6.79 4.03 -3.40
C PHE A 164 5.38 3.50 -3.16
N VAL A 165 4.96 2.57 -4.03
CA VAL A 165 3.66 1.92 -3.93
C VAL A 165 3.85 0.44 -3.69
N LYS A 166 3.03 -0.10 -2.80
CA LYS A 166 2.91 -1.53 -2.57
C LYS A 166 1.44 -1.95 -2.69
N LYS A 167 1.26 -3.22 -2.98
CA LYS A 167 -0.02 -3.87 -3.12
C LYS A 167 -0.27 -4.75 -1.89
N ALA A 168 -1.53 -4.85 -1.49
CA ALA A 168 -2.01 -5.76 -0.45
C ALA A 168 -3.42 -6.25 -0.81
N THR A 169 -3.88 -7.30 -0.12
CA THR A 169 -5.25 -7.79 -0.23
C THR A 169 -6.00 -7.55 1.07
N MET A 170 -7.21 -7.02 0.99
CA MET A 170 -8.08 -6.83 2.16
C MET A 170 -8.50 -8.18 2.72
N SER A 171 -7.89 -8.59 3.83
CA SER A 171 -8.14 -9.91 4.45
C SER A 171 -9.29 -9.87 5.43
N GLY A 172 -9.46 -8.77 6.15
CA GLY A 172 -10.53 -8.66 7.14
C GLY A 172 -10.47 -7.37 7.95
N GLU A 173 -11.48 -7.21 8.80
CA GLU A 173 -11.54 -6.15 9.79
C GLU A 173 -11.55 -6.77 11.20
N VAL A 174 -10.77 -6.21 12.10
CA VAL A 174 -10.73 -6.63 13.50
C VAL A 174 -11.02 -5.45 14.40
N ASN A 175 -11.67 -5.71 15.54
CA ASN A 175 -11.82 -4.72 16.60
C ASN A 175 -10.88 -5.11 17.74
N GLU A 176 -9.87 -4.29 17.97
CA GLU A 176 -8.90 -4.49 19.04
C GLU A 176 -8.91 -3.27 19.97
N ASN A 177 -9.19 -3.50 21.25
CA ASN A 177 -9.30 -2.46 22.27
C ASN A 177 -10.30 -1.33 21.93
N GLY A 178 -11.39 -1.66 21.24
CA GLY A 178 -12.43 -0.71 20.85
C GLY A 178 -12.14 0.09 19.56
N ALA A 179 -11.09 -0.24 18.81
CA ALA A 179 -10.79 0.36 17.53
C ALA A 179 -10.90 -0.65 16.39
N ALA A 180 -11.66 -0.31 15.37
CA ALA A 180 -11.74 -1.08 14.14
C ALA A 180 -10.49 -0.84 13.27
N MET A 181 -9.85 -1.93 12.86
CA MET A 181 -8.65 -1.91 12.02
C MET A 181 -8.81 -2.85 10.84
N PHE A 182 -8.29 -2.44 9.71
CA PHE A 182 -8.10 -3.30 8.54
C PHE A 182 -6.86 -4.16 8.73
N VAL A 183 -7.01 -5.45 8.46
CA VAL A 183 -5.92 -6.42 8.35
C VAL A 183 -5.80 -6.82 6.90
N LEU A 184 -4.62 -6.67 6.33
CA LEU A 184 -4.36 -6.94 4.92
C LEU A 184 -3.19 -7.92 4.80
N ASP A 185 -3.29 -8.81 3.81
CA ASP A 185 -2.16 -9.63 3.36
C ASP A 185 -1.26 -8.74 2.50
N GLY A 186 -0.10 -8.39 3.03
CA GLY A 186 0.84 -7.48 2.37
C GLY A 186 2.05 -7.11 3.22
N TYR A 187 3.22 -7.22 2.60
CA TYR A 187 4.49 -6.92 3.26
C TYR A 187 4.71 -5.42 3.45
N ASN A 188 4.69 -4.96 4.68
CA ASN A 188 4.96 -3.57 5.04
C ASN A 188 6.39 -3.37 5.56
N ASN A 189 6.97 -2.20 5.26
CA ASN A 189 8.28 -1.77 5.75
C ASN A 189 8.14 -0.52 6.63
N PRO A 190 9.08 -0.28 7.56
CA PRO A 190 9.18 1.01 8.24
C PRO A 190 9.22 2.17 7.25
N GLY A 191 8.52 3.26 7.56
CA GLY A 191 8.44 4.45 6.71
C GLY A 191 7.14 4.56 5.90
N PHE A 192 6.37 3.48 5.70
CA PHE A 192 5.00 3.58 5.17
C PHE A 192 3.98 4.05 6.22
N SER A 193 4.32 4.05 7.50
CA SER A 193 3.46 4.53 8.58
C SER A 193 2.95 5.93 8.29
N GLY A 194 1.64 6.12 8.40
CA GLY A 194 0.94 7.36 8.09
C GLY A 194 0.59 7.54 6.61
N GLY A 195 1.00 6.63 5.73
CA GLY A 195 0.62 6.65 4.32
C GLY A 195 -0.84 6.26 4.08
N PRO A 196 -1.42 6.66 2.93
CA PRO A 196 -2.78 6.30 2.58
C PRO A 196 -2.86 4.83 2.18
N LEU A 197 -3.92 4.16 2.64
CA LEU A 197 -4.39 2.90 2.12
C LEU A 197 -5.54 3.18 1.17
N VAL A 198 -5.40 2.84 -0.11
CA VAL A 198 -6.35 3.15 -1.16
C VAL A 198 -6.84 1.90 -1.88
N TYR A 199 -8.05 1.95 -2.39
CA TYR A 199 -8.65 0.91 -3.21
C TYR A 199 -9.36 1.53 -4.42
N ARG A 200 -9.57 0.75 -5.45
CA ARG A 200 -10.28 1.19 -6.64
C ARG A 200 -11.79 1.10 -6.41
N ASP A 201 -12.49 2.21 -6.53
CA ASP A 201 -13.95 2.18 -6.55
C ASP A 201 -14.45 1.69 -7.90
N THR A 202 -14.85 0.43 -7.95
CA THR A 202 -15.37 -0.21 -9.17
C THR A 202 -16.82 0.18 -9.50
N ALA A 203 -17.50 0.87 -8.60
CA ALA A 203 -18.86 1.38 -8.82
C ALA A 203 -18.86 2.67 -9.66
N ARG A 204 -17.71 3.36 -9.74
CA ARG A 204 -17.54 4.56 -10.55
C ARG A 204 -16.79 4.27 -11.86
N PRO A 205 -17.18 4.88 -12.99
CA PRO A 205 -16.47 4.70 -14.25
C PRO A 205 -15.04 5.26 -14.18
N GLY A 206 -14.11 4.58 -14.86
CA GLY A 206 -12.70 4.96 -14.90
C GLY A 206 -11.85 4.36 -13.76
N PHE A 207 -10.63 4.87 -13.63
CA PHE A 207 -9.70 4.45 -12.56
C PHE A 207 -9.77 5.45 -11.40
N VAL A 208 -10.84 5.34 -10.60
CA VAL A 208 -11.04 6.18 -9.42
C VAL A 208 -10.60 5.42 -8.18
N TYR A 209 -9.72 6.05 -7.39
CA TYR A 209 -9.28 5.52 -6.11
C TYR A 209 -9.86 6.33 -4.96
N ASP A 210 -10.21 5.62 -3.89
CA ASP A 210 -10.65 6.17 -2.62
C ASP A 210 -9.64 5.84 -1.52
N VAL A 211 -9.57 6.69 -0.51
CA VAL A 211 -8.77 6.43 0.69
C VAL A 211 -9.64 5.71 1.71
N ALA A 212 -9.34 4.42 1.92
CA ALA A 212 -10.02 3.62 2.93
C ALA A 212 -9.41 3.80 4.33
N GLY A 213 -8.11 4.05 4.42
CA GLY A 213 -7.44 4.03 5.71
C GLY A 213 -6.07 4.69 5.74
N VAL A 214 -5.49 4.66 6.93
CA VAL A 214 -4.15 5.16 7.26
C VAL A 214 -3.29 3.99 7.72
N VAL A 215 -2.15 3.78 7.07
CA VAL A 215 -1.22 2.70 7.41
C VAL A 215 -0.65 2.94 8.80
N LYS A 216 -0.82 1.98 9.72
CA LYS A 216 -0.17 1.95 11.02
C LYS A 216 1.21 1.32 10.93
N GLY A 217 1.28 0.12 10.36
CA GLY A 217 2.48 -0.71 10.37
C GLY A 217 2.16 -2.14 9.98
N PHE A 218 2.82 -3.09 10.63
CA PHE A 218 2.57 -4.52 10.44
C PHE A 218 2.45 -5.20 11.81
N ARG A 219 1.76 -6.34 11.84
CA ARG A 219 1.80 -7.23 12.98
C ARG A 219 3.16 -7.90 13.02
N ALA A 220 3.78 -7.92 14.17
CA ALA A 220 5.06 -8.58 14.33
C ALA A 220 4.90 -9.87 15.14
N ASP A 221 5.60 -10.91 14.69
CA ASP A 221 5.82 -12.10 15.47
C ASP A 221 7.17 -12.01 16.19
N LEU A 222 7.27 -12.68 17.32
CA LEU A 222 8.52 -12.80 18.07
C LEU A 222 9.06 -14.22 17.89
N ALA A 223 10.28 -14.34 17.36
CA ALA A 223 10.95 -15.62 17.24
C ALA A 223 12.14 -15.68 18.19
N PRO A 224 12.36 -16.77 18.93
CA PRO A 224 13.52 -16.93 19.80
C PRO A 224 14.82 -17.03 18.99
N VAL A 225 15.89 -16.50 19.56
CA VAL A 225 17.24 -16.60 18.99
C VAL A 225 17.94 -17.80 19.61
N TYR A 226 18.43 -18.69 18.76
CA TYR A 226 19.17 -19.88 19.20
C TYR A 226 20.65 -19.76 18.86
N ARG A 227 21.51 -20.13 19.83
CA ARG A 227 22.93 -20.37 19.59
C ARG A 227 23.09 -21.81 19.09
N ARG A 228 23.99 -22.03 18.12
CA ARG A 228 24.33 -23.34 17.63
C ARG A 228 25.62 -23.83 18.35
N GLU A 229 25.52 -24.94 19.05
CA GLU A 229 26.61 -25.55 19.79
C GLU A 229 26.90 -26.96 19.24
N PRO A 230 28.16 -27.29 18.86
CA PRO A 230 28.48 -28.64 18.46
C PRO A 230 28.26 -29.59 19.64
N VAL A 231 27.65 -30.72 19.38
CA VAL A 231 27.41 -31.80 20.37
C VAL A 231 27.76 -33.15 19.79
N THR A 232 28.22 -34.06 20.66
CA THR A 232 28.40 -35.47 20.32
C THR A 232 27.12 -36.27 20.59
N PRO A 233 26.90 -37.43 19.94
CA PRO A 233 25.66 -38.20 20.11
C PRO A 233 25.32 -38.56 21.57
N ASP A 234 26.34 -38.78 22.40
CA ASP A 234 26.19 -39.08 23.83
C ASP A 234 25.75 -37.86 24.68
N GLN A 235 25.87 -36.68 24.17
CA GLN A 235 25.44 -35.43 24.82
C GLN A 235 24.01 -35.02 24.45
N ILE A 236 23.36 -35.74 23.53
CA ILE A 236 22.00 -35.47 23.13
C ILE A 236 21.01 -36.03 24.17
N THR A 237 20.18 -35.18 24.73
CA THR A 237 19.19 -35.57 25.73
C THR A 237 17.84 -35.88 25.09
N ALA A 238 16.98 -36.61 25.80
CA ALA A 238 15.61 -36.84 25.38
C ALA A 238 14.82 -35.49 25.25
N ASP A 239 15.14 -34.50 26.08
CA ASP A 239 14.53 -33.16 26.01
C ASP A 239 14.97 -32.39 24.75
N ASP A 240 16.21 -32.57 24.29
CA ASP A 240 16.68 -31.98 23.04
C ASP A 240 15.91 -32.52 21.83
N ILE A 241 15.61 -33.81 21.83
CA ILE A 241 14.82 -34.47 20.79
C ILE A 241 13.35 -34.02 20.87
N ALA A 242 12.75 -34.04 22.05
CA ALA A 242 11.37 -33.66 22.26
C ALA A 242 11.06 -32.21 21.89
N LYS A 243 12.06 -31.32 21.98
CA LYS A 243 11.96 -29.89 21.63
C LYS A 243 12.54 -29.55 20.27
N ASP A 244 12.87 -30.55 19.44
CA ASP A 244 13.44 -30.39 18.09
C ASP A 244 14.67 -29.46 18.06
N ARG A 245 15.55 -29.58 19.08
CA ARG A 245 16.73 -28.73 19.24
C ARG A 245 17.99 -29.29 18.58
N ILE A 246 17.91 -30.40 17.89
CA ILE A 246 19.06 -31.03 17.24
C ILE A 246 19.01 -30.79 15.73
N VAL A 247 20.08 -30.24 15.18
CA VAL A 247 20.23 -29.95 13.76
C VAL A 247 21.43 -30.70 13.20
N HIS A 248 21.25 -31.44 12.12
CA HIS A 248 22.30 -32.06 11.35
C HIS A 248 22.74 -31.14 10.20
N THR A 249 24.01 -30.85 10.11
CA THR A 249 24.55 -30.07 8.98
C THR A 249 24.83 -30.99 7.78
N ASN A 250 24.91 -30.40 6.59
CA ASN A 250 25.29 -31.13 5.37
C ASN A 250 26.69 -31.78 5.45
N SER A 251 27.54 -31.33 6.37
CA SER A 251 28.90 -31.91 6.65
C SER A 251 28.85 -33.02 7.69
N GLY A 252 27.67 -33.47 8.11
CA GLY A 252 27.50 -34.55 9.10
C GLY A 252 27.74 -34.12 10.56
N ARG A 253 27.94 -32.84 10.84
CA ARG A 253 28.04 -32.36 12.22
C ARG A 253 26.68 -32.29 12.87
N VAL A 254 26.59 -32.62 14.15
CA VAL A 254 25.40 -32.47 14.98
C VAL A 254 25.55 -31.21 15.81
N LEU A 255 24.53 -30.36 15.77
CA LEU A 255 24.48 -29.11 16.53
C LEU A 255 23.23 -29.13 17.44
N ARG A 256 23.38 -28.62 18.67
CA ARG A 256 22.27 -28.29 19.55
C ARG A 256 21.89 -26.82 19.38
N LEU A 257 20.59 -26.53 19.34
CA LEU A 257 20.04 -25.20 19.43
C LEU A 257 19.80 -24.84 20.90
N THR A 258 20.64 -23.95 21.44
CA THR A 258 20.46 -23.44 22.82
C THR A 258 19.79 -22.09 22.77
N ASP A 259 18.65 -21.96 23.46
CA ASP A 259 17.93 -20.70 23.56
C ASP A 259 18.80 -19.64 24.25
N THR A 260 18.95 -18.48 23.63
CA THR A 260 19.72 -17.36 24.19
C THR A 260 18.92 -16.49 25.14
N GLY A 261 17.59 -16.66 25.21
CA GLY A 261 16.69 -15.76 25.90
C GLY A 261 16.41 -14.46 25.13
N GLU A 262 17.03 -14.27 23.97
CA GLU A 262 16.76 -13.13 23.09
C GLU A 262 15.64 -13.48 22.10
N VAL A 263 14.94 -12.45 21.62
CA VAL A 263 13.91 -12.59 20.59
C VAL A 263 14.16 -11.61 19.45
N VAL A 264 13.83 -12.05 18.23
CA VAL A 264 13.82 -11.17 17.06
C VAL A 264 12.39 -10.91 16.63
N LYS A 265 12.15 -9.67 16.20
CA LYS A 265 10.87 -9.23 15.69
C LYS A 265 10.78 -9.53 14.19
N LEU A 266 9.90 -10.45 13.82
CA LEU A 266 9.65 -10.83 12.43
C LEU A 266 8.43 -10.07 11.89
N ASN A 267 8.47 -9.76 10.60
CA ASN A 267 7.31 -9.26 9.90
C ASN A 267 6.41 -10.46 9.53
N SER A 268 5.16 -10.45 9.96
CA SER A 268 4.20 -11.52 9.69
C SER A 268 3.45 -11.37 8.37
N ASP A 269 3.83 -10.38 7.53
CA ASP A 269 3.15 -10.01 6.29
C ASP A 269 1.69 -9.54 6.48
N LEU A 270 1.28 -9.31 7.73
CA LEU A 270 -0.01 -8.70 8.04
C LEU A 270 0.15 -7.18 8.19
N LEU A 271 -0.23 -6.46 7.14
CA LEU A 271 -0.34 -5.00 7.16
C LEU A 271 -1.55 -4.59 8.00
N ILE A 272 -1.36 -3.61 8.88
CA ILE A 272 -2.41 -3.03 9.72
C ILE A 272 -2.64 -1.58 9.32
N ALA A 273 -3.92 -1.21 9.14
CA ALA A 273 -4.32 0.18 8.88
C ALA A 273 -5.59 0.53 9.67
N TYR A 274 -5.71 1.78 10.09
CA TYR A 274 -6.94 2.29 10.69
C TYR A 274 -7.87 2.85 9.62
N ASN A 275 -9.18 2.64 9.81
CA ASN A 275 -10.20 3.20 8.92
C ASN A 275 -10.10 4.73 8.87
N ILE A 276 -10.24 5.30 7.68
CA ILE A 276 -10.17 6.76 7.45
C ILE A 276 -11.25 7.54 8.22
N SER A 277 -12.34 6.89 8.58
CA SER A 277 -13.44 7.49 9.34
C SER A 277 -12.99 8.11 10.66
N TYR A 278 -11.93 7.60 11.28
CA TYR A 278 -11.34 8.19 12.49
C TYR A 278 -10.75 9.57 12.22
N ALA A 279 -10.02 9.73 11.11
CA ALA A 279 -9.50 11.04 10.69
C ALA A 279 -10.65 11.99 10.37
N ILE A 280 -11.66 11.54 9.64
CA ILE A 280 -12.86 12.34 9.32
C ILE A 280 -13.56 12.83 10.58
N ALA A 281 -13.79 11.95 11.55
CA ALA A 281 -14.42 12.31 12.82
C ALA A 281 -13.59 13.34 13.59
N LEU A 282 -12.26 13.22 13.58
CA LEU A 282 -11.35 14.16 14.23
C LEU A 282 -11.34 15.52 13.55
N ILE A 283 -11.35 15.56 12.21
CA ILE A 283 -11.45 16.78 11.41
C ILE A 283 -12.75 17.51 11.70
N ARG A 284 -13.88 16.80 11.68
CA ARG A 284 -15.21 17.41 11.94
C ARG A 284 -15.34 18.02 13.33
N LYS A 285 -14.60 17.51 14.32
CA LYS A 285 -14.48 18.14 15.63
C LYS A 285 -13.60 19.40 15.64
N ASN A 286 -12.68 19.52 14.67
CA ASN A 286 -11.68 20.58 14.56
C ASN A 286 -11.58 21.11 13.12
N PRO A 287 -12.62 21.77 12.58
CA PRO A 287 -12.72 22.14 11.17
C PRO A 287 -11.94 23.44 10.86
N ILE A 288 -10.65 23.48 11.20
CA ILE A 288 -9.79 24.68 11.12
C ILE A 288 -8.66 24.54 10.09
N GLY A 289 -8.72 23.58 9.18
CA GLY A 289 -7.76 23.43 8.08
C GLY A 289 -7.75 24.66 7.15
N PRO A 290 -6.64 24.92 6.43
CA PRO A 290 -6.60 25.98 5.43
C PRO A 290 -7.62 25.72 4.32
N GLU A 291 -8.23 26.78 3.84
CA GLU A 291 -9.19 26.72 2.74
C GLU A 291 -8.46 26.38 1.43
N ILE A 292 -9.03 25.49 0.64
CA ILE A 292 -8.58 25.23 -0.72
C ILE A 292 -9.25 26.24 -1.64
N ALA A 293 -8.46 26.83 -2.55
CA ALA A 293 -9.03 27.71 -3.56
C ALA A 293 -10.07 26.94 -4.39
N ASP A 294 -11.24 27.52 -4.56
CA ASP A 294 -12.30 26.95 -5.38
C ASP A 294 -11.85 26.94 -6.85
N THR A 295 -11.26 25.81 -7.29
CA THR A 295 -10.81 25.63 -8.68
C THR A 295 -12.02 25.36 -9.63
N ALA A 296 -13.24 25.43 -9.12
CA ALA A 296 -14.48 25.19 -9.84
C ALA A 296 -15.32 26.45 -10.10
N LYS A 297 -14.69 27.60 -10.38
CA LYS A 297 -15.36 28.67 -11.10
C LYS A 297 -14.67 28.90 -12.44
N PRO A 298 -15.38 28.59 -13.56
CA PRO A 298 -14.90 28.93 -14.90
C PRO A 298 -14.85 30.44 -15.11
#